data_e5271d15ba68e807e0867db00fc096f3
#
_entry.id   e5271d15ba68e807e0867db00fc096f3
#
_cell.length_a   1.000
_cell.length_b   1.000
_cell.length_c   1.000
_cell.angle_alpha   90.00
_cell.angle_beta   90.00
_cell.angle_gamma   90.00
#
_symmetry.space_group_name_H-M   'P 1'
#
loop_
_entity.id
_entity.type
_entity.pdbx_description
1 polymer ?
#
loop_
_entity_poly.entity_id
_entity_poly.type
_entity_poly.pdbx_seq_one_letter_code
_entity_poly.pdbx_strand_id
1 'polypeptide(L)'
;MPAELTYEATSRELATDRGVLRYHEAGSGPPLLMLHGSGPGVTGWRNFRGNLARFAEHFRCLVLEFPGFGVSDPTDDHPMMAAGGAVGRFLNGLGLDQVDVVGNSMGGIIGAQFAIRRPERVRRLVTVGGIGPNIFSPNGSEGIRLLMEFTDDPSRERLIRWLRAMVHDQRLVTEELIEERWEQATDPDTLASARRMYGSKAMAARAKAMAQSDEPPYWAMLHKLKARTLITWGRDDRVSPVDMALVPMRTIPDAQLNVFPNCGHWVMIEQKAAWESAVLAFLTRKDEQ
;
A
#
# COMPACT_ATOMS: atom_id res chain seq x y z
N MET A 1 31.18 3.73 4.94
CA MET A 1 30.09 2.89 4.40
C MET A 1 28.79 3.48 4.92
N PRO A 2 27.72 3.61 4.14
CA PRO A 2 26.43 4.00 4.69
C PRO A 2 26.04 2.99 5.76
N ALA A 3 25.51 3.47 6.90
CA ALA A 3 25.02 2.60 7.96
C ALA A 3 24.02 1.60 7.39
N GLU A 4 24.14 0.34 7.76
CA GLU A 4 23.19 -0.69 7.32
C GLU A 4 21.79 -0.31 7.84
N LEU A 5 20.82 -0.21 6.94
CA LEU A 5 19.44 0.15 7.26
C LEU A 5 18.72 -1.11 7.77
N THR A 6 18.98 -1.46 9.04
CA THR A 6 18.28 -2.56 9.72
C THR A 6 16.92 -2.12 10.25
N TYR A 7 16.09 -3.09 10.63
CA TYR A 7 14.80 -2.84 11.27
C TYR A 7 14.95 -1.95 12.51
N GLU A 8 15.88 -2.32 13.40
CA GLU A 8 16.13 -1.63 14.68
C GLU A 8 16.69 -0.21 14.48
N ALA A 9 17.64 -0.07 13.55
CA ALA A 9 18.27 1.22 13.29
C ALA A 9 17.28 2.27 12.74
N THR A 10 16.28 1.81 11.97
CA THR A 10 15.30 2.69 11.32
C THR A 10 13.99 2.82 12.10
N SER A 11 13.68 1.92 13.05
CA SER A 11 12.42 1.90 13.80
C SER A 11 12.25 3.15 14.67
N ARG A 12 11.05 3.73 14.63
CA ARG A 12 10.65 4.92 15.40
C ARG A 12 9.22 4.76 15.90
N GLU A 13 8.86 5.54 16.92
CA GLU A 13 7.52 5.60 17.48
C GLU A 13 7.02 7.04 17.50
N LEU A 14 5.72 7.19 17.28
CA LEU A 14 5.00 8.45 17.39
C LEU A 14 3.75 8.24 18.24
N ALA A 15 3.71 8.84 19.42
CA ALA A 15 2.50 8.86 20.25
C ALA A 15 1.44 9.75 19.61
N THR A 16 0.21 9.27 19.53
CA THR A 16 -0.95 10.02 19.03
C THR A 16 -2.12 9.88 19.99
N ASP A 17 -3.18 10.66 19.77
CA ASP A 17 -4.45 10.59 20.49
C ASP A 17 -5.21 9.25 20.31
N ARG A 18 -4.76 8.40 19.39
CA ARG A 18 -5.34 7.10 19.05
C ARG A 18 -4.36 5.95 19.19
N GLY A 19 -3.36 6.08 20.06
CA GLY A 19 -2.32 5.09 20.29
C GLY A 19 -1.00 5.42 19.58
N VAL A 20 -0.06 4.50 19.68
CA VAL A 20 1.29 4.66 19.13
C VAL A 20 1.32 4.19 17.67
N LEU A 21 1.74 5.07 16.79
CA LEU A 21 2.11 4.73 15.41
C LEU A 21 3.61 4.40 15.37
N ARG A 22 3.94 3.24 14.82
CA ARG A 22 5.32 2.87 14.52
C ARG A 22 5.63 3.14 13.06
N TYR A 23 6.88 3.46 12.78
CA TYR A 23 7.33 3.75 11.43
C TYR A 23 8.82 3.52 11.31
N HIS A 24 9.32 3.42 10.09
CA HIS A 24 10.74 3.40 9.81
C HIS A 24 11.15 4.71 9.16
N GLU A 25 12.33 5.22 9.55
CA GLU A 25 12.87 6.47 9.03
C GLU A 25 14.31 6.26 8.56
N ALA A 26 14.61 6.74 7.34
CA ALA A 26 15.93 6.71 6.77
C ALA A 26 16.15 7.87 5.79
N GLY A 27 17.41 8.33 5.72
CA GLY A 27 17.79 9.41 4.83
C GLY A 27 17.43 10.81 5.34
N SER A 28 17.66 11.80 4.50
CA SER A 28 17.41 13.22 4.77
C SER A 28 16.94 13.91 3.48
N GLY A 29 16.33 15.09 3.59
CA GLY A 29 15.81 15.83 2.44
C GLY A 29 14.29 15.94 2.43
N PRO A 30 13.65 16.11 1.26
CA PRO A 30 12.21 16.21 1.16
C PRO A 30 11.51 14.95 1.71
N PRO A 31 10.41 15.09 2.47
CA PRO A 31 9.75 13.94 3.07
C PRO A 31 9.04 13.10 2.03
N LEU A 32 9.30 11.78 2.06
CA LEU A 32 8.66 10.74 1.26
C LEU A 32 7.93 9.77 2.19
N LEU A 33 6.60 9.84 2.19
CA LEU A 33 5.75 8.92 2.94
C LEU A 33 5.50 7.64 2.13
N MET A 34 5.83 6.49 2.70
CA MET A 34 5.67 5.18 2.08
C MET A 34 4.58 4.39 2.83
N LEU A 35 3.54 3.99 2.10
CA LEU A 35 2.32 3.37 2.63
C LEU A 35 2.17 1.94 2.10
N HIS A 36 2.15 0.97 3.00
CA HIS A 36 2.09 -0.45 2.63
C HIS A 36 0.70 -0.91 2.18
N GLY A 37 0.66 -2.07 1.54
CA GLY A 37 -0.55 -2.76 1.14
C GLY A 37 -1.27 -3.44 2.31
N SER A 38 -2.19 -4.35 1.97
CA SER A 38 -2.97 -5.11 2.93
C SER A 38 -3.01 -6.58 2.52
N GLY A 39 -2.41 -7.43 3.26
CA GLY A 39 -2.45 -8.87 2.99
C GLY A 39 -1.92 -9.62 4.19
N PRO A 40 -2.01 -10.95 4.20
CA PRO A 40 -1.52 -11.75 5.30
C PRO A 40 -0.07 -11.41 5.63
N GLY A 41 0.19 -11.01 6.87
CA GLY A 41 1.51 -10.72 7.40
C GLY A 41 2.26 -9.54 6.77
N VAL A 42 1.56 -8.61 6.09
CA VAL A 42 2.19 -7.40 5.55
C VAL A 42 2.56 -6.42 6.67
N THR A 43 3.71 -5.78 6.51
CA THR A 43 4.12 -4.61 7.28
C THR A 43 4.75 -3.59 6.33
N GLY A 44 4.89 -2.34 6.76
CA GLY A 44 5.58 -1.32 5.99
C GLY A 44 7.03 -1.70 5.72
N TRP A 45 7.70 -2.21 6.75
CA TRP A 45 9.07 -2.71 6.63
C TRP A 45 9.20 -3.79 5.55
N ARG A 46 8.39 -4.85 5.62
CA ARG A 46 8.44 -5.94 4.63
C ARG A 46 8.10 -5.46 3.22
N ASN A 47 7.27 -4.44 3.11
CA ASN A 47 6.88 -3.87 1.82
C ASN A 47 8.02 -3.10 1.16
N PHE A 48 8.81 -2.31 1.94
CA PHE A 48 9.72 -1.32 1.39
C PHE A 48 11.18 -1.45 1.83
N ARG A 49 11.54 -2.37 2.74
CA ARG A 49 12.94 -2.53 3.22
C ARG A 49 13.96 -2.64 2.08
N GLY A 50 13.59 -3.33 1.00
CA GLY A 50 14.46 -3.52 -0.15
C GLY A 50 14.71 -2.26 -0.98
N ASN A 51 13.85 -1.25 -0.86
CA ASN A 51 13.92 -0.01 -1.64
C ASN A 51 14.45 1.17 -0.81
N LEU A 52 14.40 1.05 0.53
CA LEU A 52 14.65 2.16 1.45
C LEU A 52 16.01 2.82 1.24
N ALA A 53 17.09 2.02 1.07
CA ALA A 53 18.43 2.53 0.87
C ALA A 53 18.54 3.44 -0.36
N ARG A 54 17.90 3.04 -1.47
CA ARG A 54 17.95 3.80 -2.72
C ARG A 54 17.19 5.12 -2.65
N PHE A 55 16.03 5.13 -2.00
CA PHE A 55 15.24 6.36 -1.82
C PHE A 55 15.85 7.28 -0.77
N ALA A 56 16.48 6.74 0.28
CA ALA A 56 17.14 7.50 1.34
C ALA A 56 18.35 8.32 0.86
N GLU A 57 18.89 8.04 -0.32
CA GLU A 57 19.90 8.91 -0.96
C GLU A 57 19.35 10.29 -1.34
N HIS A 58 18.03 10.42 -1.51
CA HIS A 58 17.39 11.63 -2.04
C HIS A 58 16.29 12.20 -1.14
N PHE A 59 15.74 11.40 -0.23
CA PHE A 59 14.55 11.72 0.55
C PHE A 59 14.73 11.37 2.03
N ARG A 60 14.00 12.07 2.89
CA ARG A 60 13.67 11.59 4.21
C ARG A 60 12.52 10.59 4.06
N CYS A 61 12.84 9.30 3.98
CA CYS A 61 11.88 8.23 3.81
C CYS A 61 11.20 7.91 5.14
N LEU A 62 9.87 7.86 5.14
CA LEU A 62 9.01 7.60 6.28
C LEU A 62 8.07 6.45 5.92
N VAL A 63 8.38 5.23 6.38
CA VAL A 63 7.57 4.04 6.12
C VAL A 63 6.61 3.85 7.27
N LEU A 64 5.34 4.23 7.10
CA LEU A 64 4.32 4.14 8.13
C LEU A 64 3.81 2.70 8.26
N GLU A 65 3.78 2.19 9.48
CA GLU A 65 3.11 0.95 9.85
C GLU A 65 1.65 1.26 10.21
N PHE A 66 0.70 0.78 9.41
CA PHE A 66 -0.71 1.05 9.67
C PHE A 66 -1.24 0.32 10.91
N PRO A 67 -2.14 0.94 11.70
CA PRO A 67 -2.85 0.27 12.79
C PRO A 67 -3.61 -0.97 12.30
N GLY A 68 -3.58 -2.05 13.10
CA GLY A 68 -4.26 -3.29 12.79
C GLY A 68 -3.49 -4.25 11.88
N PHE A 69 -2.18 -3.99 11.64
CA PHE A 69 -1.29 -4.87 10.88
C PHE A 69 -0.13 -5.45 11.73
N GLY A 70 -0.26 -5.37 13.06
CA GLY A 70 0.59 -6.07 14.02
C GLY A 70 1.88 -5.36 14.43
N VAL A 71 2.14 -4.12 13.96
CA VAL A 71 3.33 -3.34 14.36
C VAL A 71 2.92 -2.09 15.15
N SER A 72 2.10 -1.20 14.58
CA SER A 72 1.46 -0.12 15.34
C SER A 72 0.38 -0.67 16.26
N ASP A 73 -0.05 0.12 17.24
CA ASP A 73 -1.08 -0.29 18.17
C ASP A 73 -2.34 -0.81 17.46
N PRO A 74 -3.02 -1.82 18.02
CA PRO A 74 -4.22 -2.39 17.44
C PRO A 74 -5.36 -1.37 17.39
N THR A 75 -6.39 -1.67 16.60
CA THR A 75 -7.57 -0.82 16.43
C THR A 75 -8.82 -1.66 16.30
N ASP A 76 -9.93 -1.19 16.87
CA ASP A 76 -11.26 -1.75 16.65
C ASP A 76 -11.95 -1.17 15.41
N ASP A 77 -11.45 -0.07 14.89
CA ASP A 77 -11.95 0.55 13.65
C ASP A 77 -11.72 -0.39 12.44
N HIS A 78 -12.52 -0.21 11.41
CA HIS A 78 -12.25 -0.87 10.14
C HIS A 78 -10.85 -0.47 9.61
N PRO A 79 -9.96 -1.43 9.23
CA PRO A 79 -8.54 -1.14 8.93
C PRO A 79 -8.32 -0.04 7.90
N MET A 80 -9.17 0.07 6.86
CA MET A 80 -9.08 1.15 5.87
C MET A 80 -9.35 2.53 6.50
N MET A 81 -10.27 2.63 7.44
CA MET A 81 -10.59 3.90 8.13
C MET A 81 -9.46 4.27 9.10
N ALA A 82 -8.97 3.29 9.86
CA ALA A 82 -7.85 3.48 10.77
C ALA A 82 -6.60 3.95 10.02
N ALA A 83 -6.26 3.30 8.89
CA ALA A 83 -5.14 3.66 8.02
C ALA A 83 -5.31 5.08 7.46
N GLY A 84 -6.49 5.43 6.93
CA GLY A 84 -6.77 6.77 6.42
C GLY A 84 -6.62 7.86 7.47
N GLY A 85 -7.11 7.63 8.69
CA GLY A 85 -6.95 8.53 9.83
C GLY A 85 -5.50 8.63 10.32
N ALA A 86 -4.75 7.52 10.28
CA ALA A 86 -3.36 7.47 10.71
C ALA A 86 -2.45 8.39 9.89
N VAL A 87 -2.65 8.49 8.57
CA VAL A 87 -1.86 9.38 7.71
C VAL A 87 -1.89 10.83 8.19
N GLY A 88 -3.09 11.37 8.46
CA GLY A 88 -3.22 12.74 8.94
C GLY A 88 -2.56 12.96 10.30
N ARG A 89 -2.80 12.04 11.26
CA ARG A 89 -2.17 12.10 12.60
C ARG A 89 -0.65 12.01 12.51
N PHE A 90 -0.15 11.12 11.66
CA PHE A 90 1.28 10.93 11.45
C PHE A 90 1.96 12.21 10.92
N LEU A 91 1.42 12.81 9.88
CA LEU A 91 1.98 14.05 9.32
C LEU A 91 1.93 15.20 10.33
N ASN A 92 0.81 15.33 11.07
CA ASN A 92 0.68 16.38 12.08
C ASN A 92 1.64 16.17 13.25
N GLY A 93 1.77 14.93 13.74
CA GLY A 93 2.67 14.60 14.84
C GLY A 93 4.17 14.81 14.51
N LEU A 94 4.55 14.68 13.24
CA LEU A 94 5.89 14.97 12.77
C LEU A 94 6.09 16.43 12.28
N GLY A 95 5.06 17.27 12.35
CA GLY A 95 5.13 18.67 11.87
C GLY A 95 5.37 18.79 10.36
N LEU A 96 4.88 17.84 9.57
CA LEU A 96 5.07 17.83 8.12
C LEU A 96 3.87 18.46 7.42
N ASP A 97 4.06 19.57 6.76
CA ASP A 97 3.00 20.27 6.02
C ASP A 97 2.67 19.58 4.70
N GLN A 98 3.67 19.14 3.95
CA GLN A 98 3.50 18.52 2.64
C GLN A 98 4.52 17.39 2.44
N VAL A 99 4.10 16.31 1.78
CA VAL A 99 4.93 15.14 1.48
C VAL A 99 4.74 14.68 0.04
N ASP A 100 5.72 13.93 -0.48
CA ASP A 100 5.48 12.98 -1.58
C ASP A 100 4.99 11.65 -0.99
N VAL A 101 4.16 10.92 -1.73
CA VAL A 101 3.59 9.65 -1.27
C VAL A 101 3.91 8.54 -2.25
N VAL A 102 4.38 7.41 -1.74
CA VAL A 102 4.46 6.12 -2.46
C VAL A 102 3.55 5.13 -1.74
N GLY A 103 2.53 4.63 -2.42
CA GLY A 103 1.57 3.70 -1.81
C GLY A 103 1.41 2.40 -2.61
N ASN A 104 1.61 1.26 -1.96
CA ASN A 104 1.33 -0.04 -2.54
C ASN A 104 -0.10 -0.48 -2.25
N SER A 105 -0.86 -0.88 -3.26
CA SER A 105 -2.19 -1.49 -3.13
C SER A 105 -3.11 -0.64 -2.25
N MET A 106 -3.51 -1.11 -1.08
CA MET A 106 -4.27 -0.34 -0.07
C MET A 106 -3.60 1.01 0.23
N GLY A 107 -2.27 1.04 0.36
CA GLY A 107 -1.52 2.28 0.59
C GLY A 107 -1.68 3.29 -0.55
N GLY A 108 -1.78 2.83 -1.80
CA GLY A 108 -2.10 3.67 -2.95
C GLY A 108 -3.52 4.26 -2.88
N ILE A 109 -4.51 3.45 -2.48
CA ILE A 109 -5.89 3.91 -2.26
C ILE A 109 -5.94 4.96 -1.13
N ILE A 110 -5.30 4.68 0.00
CA ILE A 110 -5.24 5.60 1.15
C ILE A 110 -4.54 6.90 0.76
N GLY A 111 -3.41 6.82 0.06
CA GLY A 111 -2.67 7.99 -0.43
C GLY A 111 -3.52 8.85 -1.38
N ALA A 112 -4.21 8.23 -2.33
CA ALA A 112 -5.11 8.94 -3.25
C ALA A 112 -6.30 9.60 -2.53
N GLN A 113 -6.96 8.88 -1.62
CA GLN A 113 -8.05 9.45 -0.82
C GLN A 113 -7.58 10.61 0.05
N PHE A 114 -6.40 10.50 0.66
CA PHE A 114 -5.82 11.58 1.45
C PHE A 114 -5.49 12.79 0.57
N ALA A 115 -4.88 12.59 -0.60
CA ALA A 115 -4.57 13.66 -1.54
C ALA A 115 -5.82 14.37 -2.10
N ILE A 116 -6.93 13.65 -2.29
CA ILE A 116 -8.22 14.25 -2.68
C ILE A 116 -8.80 15.12 -1.56
N ARG A 117 -8.73 14.65 -0.31
CA ARG A 117 -9.30 15.38 0.85
C ARG A 117 -8.41 16.51 1.34
N ARG A 118 -7.12 16.42 1.14
CA ARG A 118 -6.07 17.37 1.58
C ARG A 118 -5.07 17.64 0.46
N PRO A 119 -5.50 18.25 -0.63
CA PRO A 119 -4.66 18.43 -1.81
C PRO A 119 -3.40 19.26 -1.55
N GLU A 120 -3.41 20.12 -0.53
CA GLU A 120 -2.27 20.90 -0.09
C GLU A 120 -1.18 20.07 0.60
N ARG A 121 -1.53 18.85 1.08
CA ARG A 121 -0.64 18.00 1.87
C ARG A 121 0.16 17.00 1.04
N VAL A 122 -0.22 16.76 -0.22
CA VAL A 122 0.45 15.80 -1.10
C VAL A 122 0.91 16.50 -2.38
N ARG A 123 2.21 16.55 -2.58
CA ARG A 123 2.82 17.16 -3.76
C ARG A 123 2.78 16.20 -4.96
N ARG A 124 3.26 14.98 -4.77
CA ARG A 124 3.28 13.92 -5.78
C ARG A 124 2.79 12.61 -5.19
N LEU A 125 2.11 11.82 -6.00
CA LEU A 125 1.62 10.50 -5.61
C LEU A 125 2.18 9.44 -6.56
N VAL A 126 2.77 8.40 -6.02
CA VAL A 126 3.12 7.16 -6.74
C VAL A 126 2.26 6.03 -6.21
N THR A 127 1.59 5.29 -7.08
CA THR A 127 0.83 4.11 -6.68
C THR A 127 1.42 2.84 -7.30
N VAL A 128 1.41 1.75 -6.53
CA VAL A 128 1.85 0.42 -6.96
C VAL A 128 0.65 -0.50 -6.86
N GLY A 129 -0.07 -0.72 -7.96
CA GLY A 129 -1.33 -1.46 -7.99
C GLY A 129 -2.45 -0.77 -7.20
N GLY A 130 -3.64 -1.36 -7.18
CA GLY A 130 -4.72 -1.08 -6.24
C GLY A 130 -5.59 0.16 -6.45
N ILE A 131 -5.16 1.17 -7.17
CA ILE A 131 -5.95 2.38 -7.41
C ILE A 131 -6.88 2.21 -8.61
N GLY A 132 -8.15 2.01 -8.40
CA GLY A 132 -9.13 1.90 -9.48
C GLY A 132 -10.14 0.76 -9.27
N PRO A 133 -11.20 0.74 -10.08
CA PRO A 133 -12.18 -0.32 -10.03
C PRO A 133 -11.73 -1.55 -10.82
N ASN A 134 -12.12 -2.73 -10.37
CA ASN A 134 -12.04 -3.94 -11.19
C ASN A 134 -13.20 -3.93 -12.20
N ILE A 135 -12.87 -3.73 -13.47
CA ILE A 135 -13.87 -3.55 -14.54
C ILE A 135 -14.29 -4.88 -15.13
N PHE A 136 -13.32 -5.79 -15.35
CA PHE A 136 -13.55 -7.03 -16.08
C PHE A 136 -13.76 -8.26 -15.20
N SER A 137 -13.63 -8.13 -13.89
CA SER A 137 -13.82 -9.23 -12.95
C SER A 137 -14.77 -8.82 -11.79
N PRO A 138 -16.08 -8.79 -12.04
CA PRO A 138 -17.07 -8.33 -11.06
C PRO A 138 -17.13 -9.21 -9.80
N ASN A 139 -16.65 -10.45 -9.87
CA ASN A 139 -16.61 -11.40 -8.75
C ASN A 139 -15.30 -11.36 -7.96
N GLY A 140 -14.50 -10.30 -8.12
CA GLY A 140 -13.18 -10.19 -7.54
C GLY A 140 -12.11 -10.95 -8.33
N SER A 141 -10.86 -10.51 -8.16
CA SER A 141 -9.70 -11.14 -8.75
C SER A 141 -9.34 -12.44 -8.04
N GLU A 142 -8.47 -13.25 -8.67
CA GLU A 142 -7.96 -14.48 -8.07
C GLU A 142 -7.33 -14.21 -6.69
N GLY A 143 -6.43 -13.23 -6.61
CA GLY A 143 -5.74 -12.92 -5.35
C GLY A 143 -6.69 -12.47 -4.23
N ILE A 144 -7.74 -11.72 -4.54
CA ILE A 144 -8.74 -11.33 -3.54
C ILE A 144 -9.54 -12.54 -3.05
N ARG A 145 -9.90 -13.49 -3.93
CA ARG A 145 -10.57 -14.72 -3.51
C ARG A 145 -9.68 -15.57 -2.61
N LEU A 146 -8.41 -15.76 -2.97
CA LEU A 146 -7.44 -16.49 -2.15
C LEU A 146 -7.20 -15.80 -0.81
N LEU A 147 -7.20 -14.46 -0.77
CA LEU A 147 -7.11 -13.69 0.46
C LEU A 147 -8.31 -13.93 1.38
N MET A 148 -9.52 -13.96 0.84
CA MET A 148 -10.74 -14.30 1.58
C MET A 148 -10.67 -15.74 2.13
N GLU A 149 -10.29 -16.71 1.31
CA GLU A 149 -10.13 -18.11 1.71
C GLU A 149 -9.15 -18.25 2.90
N PHE A 150 -8.00 -17.57 2.83
CA PHE A 150 -7.04 -17.56 3.94
C PHE A 150 -7.62 -16.89 5.19
N THR A 151 -8.28 -15.76 5.04
CA THR A 151 -8.78 -14.97 6.17
C THR A 151 -9.90 -15.70 6.93
N ASP A 152 -10.78 -16.41 6.22
CA ASP A 152 -11.87 -17.17 6.82
C ASP A 152 -11.37 -18.43 7.53
N ASP A 153 -10.42 -19.14 6.94
CA ASP A 153 -9.85 -20.40 7.45
C ASP A 153 -8.35 -20.44 7.19
N PRO A 154 -7.52 -19.83 8.10
CA PRO A 154 -6.09 -19.75 7.94
C PRO A 154 -5.41 -21.11 7.90
N SER A 155 -4.66 -21.36 6.83
CA SER A 155 -3.74 -22.49 6.75
C SER A 155 -2.48 -22.09 5.98
N ARG A 156 -1.38 -22.79 6.27
CA ARG A 156 -0.10 -22.54 5.59
C ARG A 156 -0.22 -22.74 4.08
N GLU A 157 -0.98 -23.74 3.64
CA GLU A 157 -1.24 -23.99 2.22
C GLU A 157 -1.99 -22.82 1.57
N ARG A 158 -3.01 -22.26 2.20
CA ARG A 158 -3.75 -21.09 1.69
C ARG A 158 -2.89 -19.86 1.64
N LEU A 159 -2.02 -19.64 2.64
CA LEU A 159 -1.04 -18.56 2.60
C LEU A 159 -0.11 -18.71 1.39
N ILE A 160 0.45 -19.89 1.16
CA ILE A 160 1.34 -20.16 0.01
C ILE A 160 0.61 -19.92 -1.32
N ARG A 161 -0.63 -20.39 -1.46
CA ARG A 161 -1.45 -20.16 -2.66
C ARG A 161 -1.63 -18.66 -2.91
N TRP A 162 -1.94 -17.90 -1.86
CA TRP A 162 -2.08 -16.45 -1.94
C TRP A 162 -0.75 -15.77 -2.29
N LEU A 163 0.36 -16.11 -1.64
CA LEU A 163 1.69 -15.56 -1.93
C LEU A 163 2.08 -15.80 -3.40
N ARG A 164 1.78 -16.99 -3.92
CA ARG A 164 2.01 -17.33 -5.33
C ARG A 164 1.15 -16.51 -6.30
N ALA A 165 0.00 -16.03 -5.88
CA ALA A 165 -0.81 -15.12 -6.68
C ALA A 165 -0.28 -13.67 -6.67
N MET A 166 0.54 -13.31 -5.67
CA MET A 166 1.12 -11.98 -5.55
C MET A 166 2.26 -11.72 -6.53
N VAL A 167 2.94 -12.76 -7.00
CA VAL A 167 4.17 -12.64 -7.78
C VAL A 167 4.08 -13.38 -9.12
N HIS A 168 4.78 -12.87 -10.12
CA HIS A 168 5.06 -13.57 -11.36
C HIS A 168 6.24 -14.56 -11.17
N ASP A 169 7.33 -14.10 -10.57
CA ASP A 169 8.48 -14.94 -10.26
C ASP A 169 8.25 -15.77 -8.99
N GLN A 170 7.87 -17.03 -9.20
CA GLN A 170 7.55 -17.96 -8.12
C GLN A 170 8.74 -18.27 -7.18
N ARG A 171 9.98 -17.99 -7.60
CA ARG A 171 11.18 -18.18 -6.77
C ARG A 171 11.24 -17.23 -5.58
N LEU A 172 10.50 -16.13 -5.64
CA LEU A 172 10.37 -15.19 -4.53
C LEU A 172 9.55 -15.74 -3.36
N VAL A 173 8.75 -16.78 -3.58
CA VAL A 173 7.97 -17.44 -2.52
C VAL A 173 8.86 -18.48 -1.84
N THR A 174 9.82 -17.97 -1.05
CA THR A 174 10.77 -18.79 -0.28
C THR A 174 10.15 -19.24 1.05
N GLU A 175 10.78 -20.22 1.68
CA GLU A 175 10.35 -20.70 3.00
C GLU A 175 10.45 -19.60 4.06
N GLU A 176 11.49 -18.76 4.01
CA GLU A 176 11.67 -17.62 4.92
C GLU A 176 10.51 -16.61 4.76
N LEU A 177 10.14 -16.30 3.50
CA LEU A 177 9.00 -15.40 3.26
C LEU A 177 7.70 -16.00 3.79
N ILE A 178 7.48 -17.29 3.59
CA ILE A 178 6.28 -17.98 4.07
C ILE A 178 6.22 -17.92 5.59
N GLU A 179 7.32 -18.19 6.28
CA GLU A 179 7.37 -18.18 7.74
C GLU A 179 7.17 -16.76 8.30
N GLU A 180 7.92 -15.75 7.79
CA GLU A 180 7.73 -14.35 8.17
C GLU A 180 6.26 -13.89 8.03
N ARG A 181 5.60 -14.35 6.96
CA ARG A 181 4.20 -13.99 6.70
C ARG A 181 3.23 -14.76 7.58
N TRP A 182 3.50 -16.03 7.81
CA TRP A 182 2.66 -16.90 8.63
C TRP A 182 2.58 -16.41 10.06
N GLU A 183 3.73 -16.18 10.69
CA GLU A 183 3.82 -15.70 12.07
C GLU A 183 2.98 -14.43 12.28
N GLN A 184 3.16 -13.42 11.44
CA GLN A 184 2.44 -12.17 11.56
C GLN A 184 0.96 -12.28 11.19
N ALA A 185 0.61 -13.09 10.17
CA ALA A 185 -0.76 -13.24 9.70
C ALA A 185 -1.65 -14.02 10.66
N THR A 186 -1.06 -14.90 11.46
CA THR A 186 -1.78 -15.73 12.45
C THR A 186 -1.78 -15.14 13.84
N ASP A 187 -1.08 -14.02 14.07
CA ASP A 187 -1.25 -13.24 15.29
C ASP A 187 -2.73 -12.90 15.49
N PRO A 188 -3.29 -13.13 16.70
CA PRO A 188 -4.73 -13.00 16.94
C PRO A 188 -5.33 -11.63 16.57
N ASP A 189 -4.65 -10.54 16.88
CA ASP A 189 -5.13 -9.19 16.62
C ASP A 189 -5.04 -8.84 15.14
N THR A 190 -3.93 -9.24 14.50
CA THR A 190 -3.73 -9.10 13.06
C THR A 190 -4.77 -9.89 12.27
N LEU A 191 -5.04 -11.14 12.66
CA LEU A 191 -6.05 -11.97 12.01
C LEU A 191 -7.47 -11.43 12.23
N ALA A 192 -7.79 -10.94 13.43
CA ALA A 192 -9.08 -10.30 13.71
C ALA A 192 -9.27 -9.06 12.83
N SER A 193 -8.22 -8.25 12.66
CA SER A 193 -8.22 -7.10 11.76
C SER A 193 -8.41 -7.50 10.29
N ALA A 194 -7.69 -8.53 9.83
CA ALA A 194 -7.86 -9.09 8.49
C ALA A 194 -9.29 -9.59 8.25
N ARG A 195 -9.91 -10.24 9.23
CA ARG A 195 -11.31 -10.71 9.15
C ARG A 195 -12.32 -9.56 9.04
N ARG A 196 -12.08 -8.43 9.71
CA ARG A 196 -12.92 -7.22 9.54
C ARG A 196 -12.81 -6.63 8.14
N MET A 197 -11.72 -6.85 7.45
CA MET A 197 -11.44 -6.29 6.11
C MET A 197 -11.81 -7.25 4.97
N TYR A 198 -11.42 -8.51 5.07
CA TYR A 198 -11.48 -9.50 3.99
C TYR A 198 -12.25 -10.78 4.30
N GLY A 199 -12.74 -10.98 5.53
CA GLY A 199 -13.61 -12.10 5.83
C GLY A 199 -14.87 -12.06 4.96
N SER A 200 -15.36 -13.22 4.51
CA SER A 200 -16.49 -13.33 3.58
C SER A 200 -17.73 -12.59 4.08
N LYS A 201 -18.03 -12.64 5.38
CA LYS A 201 -19.13 -11.88 6.01
C LYS A 201 -18.93 -10.37 5.92
N ALA A 202 -17.70 -9.88 6.18
CA ALA A 202 -17.37 -8.45 6.10
C ALA A 202 -17.44 -7.95 4.65
N MET A 203 -16.93 -8.72 3.70
CA MET A 203 -17.01 -8.41 2.28
C MET A 203 -18.44 -8.36 1.76
N ALA A 204 -19.29 -9.31 2.16
CA ALA A 204 -20.72 -9.31 1.80
C ALA A 204 -21.47 -8.11 2.40
N ALA A 205 -21.21 -7.80 3.67
CA ALA A 205 -21.80 -6.61 4.33
C ALA A 205 -21.37 -5.31 3.64
N ARG A 206 -20.08 -5.19 3.28
CA ARG A 206 -19.55 -4.03 2.53
C ARG A 206 -20.19 -3.91 1.15
N ALA A 207 -20.30 -5.00 0.40
CA ALA A 207 -20.95 -4.99 -0.92
C ALA A 207 -22.41 -4.53 -0.81
N LYS A 208 -23.15 -5.02 0.19
CA LYS A 208 -24.52 -4.58 0.46
C LYS A 208 -24.59 -3.09 0.81
N ALA A 209 -23.73 -2.61 1.69
CA ALA A 209 -23.67 -1.20 2.06
C ALA A 209 -23.33 -0.29 0.86
N MET A 210 -22.38 -0.70 0.02
CA MET A 210 -22.04 0.03 -1.21
C MET A 210 -23.20 0.08 -2.20
N ALA A 211 -23.95 -1.02 -2.36
CA ALA A 211 -25.12 -1.06 -3.26
C ALA A 211 -26.29 -0.19 -2.75
N GLN A 212 -26.33 0.15 -1.47
CA GLN A 212 -27.34 1.00 -0.83
C GLN A 212 -26.88 2.44 -0.62
N SER A 213 -25.63 2.75 -0.95
CA SER A 213 -25.06 4.09 -0.77
C SER A 213 -25.32 4.95 -2.01
N ASP A 214 -25.80 6.16 -1.78
CA ASP A 214 -25.88 7.21 -2.80
C ASP A 214 -24.54 7.94 -2.99
N GLU A 215 -23.54 7.66 -2.15
CA GLU A 215 -22.22 8.27 -2.27
C GLU A 215 -21.43 7.63 -3.41
N PRO A 216 -20.80 8.44 -4.28
CA PRO A 216 -19.97 7.90 -5.34
C PRO A 216 -18.75 7.18 -4.74
N PRO A 217 -18.32 6.04 -5.32
CA PRO A 217 -17.14 5.35 -4.85
C PRO A 217 -15.89 6.22 -5.02
N TYR A 218 -14.86 5.99 -4.19
CA TYR A 218 -13.66 6.85 -4.18
C TYR A 218 -13.01 7.01 -5.56
N TRP A 219 -13.01 5.97 -6.38
CA TRP A 219 -12.41 6.01 -7.72
C TRP A 219 -13.16 6.94 -8.69
N ALA A 220 -14.44 7.19 -8.47
CA ALA A 220 -15.20 8.19 -9.22
C ALA A 220 -14.75 9.63 -8.88
N MET A 221 -14.08 9.81 -7.75
CA MET A 221 -13.58 11.11 -7.29
C MET A 221 -12.13 11.39 -7.72
N LEU A 222 -11.46 10.48 -8.45
CA LEU A 222 -10.06 10.61 -8.86
C LEU A 222 -9.79 11.85 -9.73
N HIS A 223 -10.81 12.37 -10.43
CA HIS A 223 -10.72 13.63 -11.19
C HIS A 223 -10.43 14.86 -10.30
N LYS A 224 -10.62 14.76 -8.98
CA LYS A 224 -10.31 15.82 -7.99
C LYS A 224 -8.87 15.78 -7.48
N LEU A 225 -8.11 14.75 -7.83
CA LEU A 225 -6.74 14.59 -7.39
C LEU A 225 -5.86 15.62 -8.10
N LYS A 226 -5.24 16.53 -7.33
CA LYS A 226 -4.39 17.62 -7.84
C LYS A 226 -2.92 17.23 -7.89
N ALA A 227 -2.49 16.26 -7.06
CA ALA A 227 -1.13 15.80 -7.04
C ALA A 227 -0.76 15.14 -8.38
N ARG A 228 0.40 15.50 -8.94
CA ARG A 228 0.97 14.74 -10.06
C ARG A 228 1.07 13.27 -9.67
N THR A 229 0.63 12.39 -10.53
CA THR A 229 0.48 10.97 -10.17
C THR A 229 1.22 10.07 -11.15
N LEU A 230 2.09 9.19 -10.59
CA LEU A 230 2.65 8.06 -11.32
C LEU A 230 1.94 6.78 -10.88
N ILE A 231 1.25 6.16 -11.81
CA ILE A 231 0.61 4.87 -11.61
C ILE A 231 1.59 3.80 -12.09
N THR A 232 2.01 2.88 -11.21
CA THR A 232 2.87 1.76 -11.56
C THR A 232 2.15 0.44 -11.38
N TRP A 233 2.34 -0.51 -12.31
CA TRP A 233 1.59 -1.76 -12.32
C TRP A 233 2.39 -2.93 -12.88
N GLY A 234 2.24 -4.11 -12.26
CA GLY A 234 2.68 -5.36 -12.86
C GLY A 234 1.69 -5.84 -13.93
N ARG A 235 2.17 -6.15 -15.13
CA ARG A 235 1.31 -6.65 -16.22
C ARG A 235 0.56 -7.92 -15.82
N ASP A 236 1.22 -8.78 -15.05
CA ASP A 236 0.76 -10.12 -14.71
C ASP A 236 0.17 -10.19 -13.27
N ASP A 237 -0.29 -9.04 -12.76
CA ASP A 237 -0.90 -8.90 -11.43
C ASP A 237 -2.24 -9.65 -11.37
N ARG A 238 -2.31 -10.69 -10.53
CA ARG A 238 -3.52 -11.50 -10.30
C ARG A 238 -4.33 -11.05 -9.09
N VAL A 239 -3.82 -10.07 -8.34
CA VAL A 239 -4.52 -9.46 -7.18
C VAL A 239 -5.29 -8.23 -7.61
N SER A 240 -4.63 -7.33 -8.32
CA SER A 240 -5.23 -6.15 -8.93
C SER A 240 -4.92 -6.19 -10.42
N PRO A 241 -5.77 -6.77 -11.26
CA PRO A 241 -5.51 -6.86 -12.69
C PRO A 241 -5.21 -5.50 -13.31
N VAL A 242 -4.30 -5.47 -14.29
CA VAL A 242 -3.77 -4.21 -14.87
C VAL A 242 -4.84 -3.31 -15.51
N ASP A 243 -5.97 -3.87 -15.92
CA ASP A 243 -7.13 -3.11 -16.41
C ASP A 243 -7.67 -2.13 -15.37
N MET A 244 -7.47 -2.38 -14.07
CA MET A 244 -7.81 -1.43 -13.00
C MET A 244 -7.06 -0.11 -13.12
N ALA A 245 -5.91 -0.07 -13.78
CA ALA A 245 -5.15 1.16 -14.02
C ALA A 245 -5.78 2.09 -15.06
N LEU A 246 -6.64 1.59 -15.93
CA LEU A 246 -7.16 2.34 -17.08
C LEU A 246 -8.08 3.50 -16.67
N VAL A 247 -8.95 3.29 -15.69
CA VAL A 247 -9.83 4.36 -15.19
C VAL A 247 -9.02 5.45 -14.49
N PRO A 248 -8.14 5.14 -13.52
CA PRO A 248 -7.28 6.15 -12.90
C PRO A 248 -6.44 6.93 -13.89
N MET A 249 -5.73 6.24 -14.79
CA MET A 249 -4.89 6.87 -15.82
C MET A 249 -5.66 7.88 -16.68
N ARG A 250 -6.93 7.56 -16.99
CA ARG A 250 -7.78 8.42 -17.82
C ARG A 250 -8.45 9.55 -17.01
N THR A 251 -8.68 9.34 -15.72
CA THR A 251 -9.51 10.22 -14.90
C THR A 251 -8.69 11.23 -14.09
N ILE A 252 -7.49 10.85 -13.66
CA ILE A 252 -6.59 11.75 -12.92
C ILE A 252 -6.00 12.77 -13.89
N PRO A 253 -6.13 14.09 -13.64
CA PRO A 253 -5.74 15.13 -14.60
C PRO A 253 -4.26 15.10 -15.02
N ASP A 254 -3.34 14.85 -14.08
CA ASP A 254 -1.89 14.74 -14.36
C ASP A 254 -1.40 13.34 -13.91
N ALA A 255 -1.69 12.34 -14.76
CA ALA A 255 -1.31 10.96 -14.51
C ALA A 255 -0.39 10.40 -15.58
N GLN A 256 0.58 9.61 -15.16
CA GLN A 256 1.42 8.75 -16.00
C GLN A 256 1.20 7.30 -15.58
N LEU A 257 1.22 6.38 -16.54
CA LEU A 257 1.11 4.93 -16.29
C LEU A 257 2.35 4.20 -16.79
N ASN A 258 3.01 3.47 -15.90
CA ASN A 258 4.10 2.57 -16.20
C ASN A 258 3.68 1.13 -15.89
N VAL A 259 3.69 0.25 -16.89
CA VAL A 259 3.38 -1.17 -16.75
C VAL A 259 4.65 -2.00 -16.96
N PHE A 260 4.96 -2.87 -16.00
CA PHE A 260 6.15 -3.70 -15.97
C PHE A 260 5.80 -5.13 -16.41
N PRO A 261 6.42 -5.67 -17.47
CA PRO A 261 6.20 -7.04 -17.92
C PRO A 261 6.84 -8.04 -16.94
N ASN A 262 6.37 -9.30 -16.98
CA ASN A 262 6.88 -10.38 -16.13
C ASN A 262 6.89 -9.98 -14.64
N CYS A 263 5.78 -9.41 -14.18
CA CYS A 263 5.67 -8.79 -12.88
C CYS A 263 4.25 -8.90 -12.34
N GLY A 264 4.12 -9.39 -11.12
CA GLY A 264 2.86 -9.46 -10.39
C GLY A 264 2.57 -8.20 -9.58
N HIS A 265 1.99 -8.39 -8.39
CA HIS A 265 1.50 -7.30 -7.55
C HIS A 265 2.61 -6.51 -6.83
N TRP A 266 3.78 -7.12 -6.61
CA TRP A 266 4.90 -6.50 -5.90
C TRP A 266 5.95 -5.92 -6.86
N VAL A 267 5.55 -4.94 -7.67
CA VAL A 267 6.42 -4.30 -8.68
C VAL A 267 7.74 -3.82 -8.08
N MET A 268 7.70 -3.21 -6.89
CA MET A 268 8.86 -2.68 -6.17
C MET A 268 9.83 -3.77 -5.69
N ILE A 269 9.42 -5.04 -5.74
CA ILE A 269 10.24 -6.22 -5.41
C ILE A 269 10.68 -6.92 -6.69
N GLU A 270 9.73 -7.28 -7.58
CA GLU A 270 10.00 -8.09 -8.77
C GLU A 270 10.76 -7.33 -9.87
N GLN A 271 10.45 -6.05 -10.03
CA GLN A 271 11.08 -5.16 -11.02
C GLN A 271 11.83 -4.01 -10.32
N LYS A 272 12.49 -4.33 -9.19
CA LYS A 272 13.07 -3.38 -8.24
C LYS A 272 13.86 -2.26 -8.93
N ALA A 273 14.90 -2.58 -9.70
CA ALA A 273 15.80 -1.59 -10.30
C ALA A 273 15.07 -0.68 -11.31
N ALA A 274 14.23 -1.26 -12.16
CA ALA A 274 13.45 -0.50 -13.15
C ALA A 274 12.40 0.38 -12.49
N TRP A 275 11.72 -0.14 -11.47
CA TRP A 275 10.72 0.60 -10.71
C TRP A 275 11.35 1.75 -9.91
N GLU A 276 12.42 1.52 -9.17
CA GLU A 276 13.16 2.55 -8.43
C GLU A 276 13.62 3.68 -9.36
N SER A 277 14.18 3.35 -10.51
CA SER A 277 14.62 4.34 -11.50
C SER A 277 13.46 5.19 -12.02
N ALA A 278 12.33 4.57 -12.36
CA ALA A 278 11.14 5.27 -12.86
C ALA A 278 10.54 6.18 -11.78
N VAL A 279 10.43 5.70 -10.54
CA VAL A 279 9.88 6.45 -9.42
C VAL A 279 10.79 7.61 -9.02
N LEU A 280 12.10 7.40 -8.93
CA LEU A 280 13.06 8.46 -8.65
C LEU A 280 13.03 9.54 -9.72
N ALA A 281 13.05 9.17 -11.01
CA ALA A 281 12.95 10.13 -12.11
C ALA A 281 11.67 10.99 -12.00
N PHE A 282 10.55 10.37 -11.62
CA PHE A 282 9.29 11.10 -11.42
C PHE A 282 9.33 12.02 -10.19
N LEU A 283 9.80 11.55 -9.04
CA LEU A 283 9.82 12.28 -7.77
C LEU A 283 10.86 13.43 -7.76
N THR A 284 11.98 13.29 -8.49
CA THR A 284 13.05 14.31 -8.55
C THR A 284 12.90 15.29 -9.71
N ARG A 285 11.95 15.06 -10.63
CA ARG A 285 11.69 15.97 -11.74
C ARG A 285 11.33 17.36 -11.22
N LYS A 286 12.04 18.38 -11.71
CA LYS A 286 11.67 19.78 -11.43
C LYS A 286 10.31 20.07 -12.06
N ASP A 287 9.45 20.72 -11.30
CA ASP A 287 8.19 21.21 -11.86
C ASP A 287 8.56 22.32 -12.87
N GLU A 288 8.14 22.15 -14.12
CA GLU A 288 8.27 23.21 -15.12
C GLU A 288 7.34 24.37 -14.68
N GLN A 289 7.94 25.55 -14.48
CA GLN A 289 7.23 26.77 -14.10
C GLN A 289 6.34 27.24 -15.24
#